data_ca56a01b6ddcf94d38942e125718248d
#
_entry.id   ca56a01b6ddcf94d38942e125718248d
#
_cell.length_a   1.000
_cell.length_b   1.000
_cell.length_c   1.000
_cell.angle_alpha   90.00
_cell.angle_beta   90.00
_cell.angle_gamma   90.00
#
_symmetry.space_group_name_H-M   'P 1'
#
loop_
_entity.id
_entity.type
_entity.pdbx_description
1 polymer ?
#
loop_
_entity_poly.entity_id
_entity_poly.type
_entity_poly.pdbx_seq_one_letter_code
_entity_poly.pdbx_strand_id
1 'polypeptide(L)'
;MRIDIITVLPELLRSPFEASMMKRAIDKGIVEVHFHNLRDYTTNKQKSVDDYPYGGGAGMVMNIQPIDDCITHLKSERTYDEIIYMSPDGETLNQKMANTMSMYENIIIL
;
A
#
# COMPACT_ATOMS: atom_id res chain seq x y z
N MET A 1 12.85 -8.90 3.22
CA MET A 1 11.62 -8.50 2.50
C MET A 1 11.36 -7.03 2.70
N ARG A 2 10.99 -6.36 1.65
CA ARG A 2 10.54 -4.96 1.71
C ARG A 2 9.07 -4.89 1.38
N ILE A 3 8.30 -4.19 2.20
CA ILE A 3 6.87 -3.95 2.01
C ILE A 3 6.65 -2.46 1.89
N ASP A 4 6.11 -2.01 0.77
CA ASP A 4 5.71 -0.62 0.56
C ASP A 4 4.19 -0.55 0.65
N ILE A 5 3.69 0.20 1.63
CA ILE A 5 2.26 0.37 1.87
C ILE A 5 1.84 1.75 1.38
N ILE A 6 0.92 1.78 0.43
CA ILE A 6 0.37 3.01 -0.13
C ILE A 6 -0.95 3.30 0.55
N THR A 7 -1.08 4.47 1.17
CA THR A 7 -2.26 4.82 1.96
C THR A 7 -2.47 6.33 1.98
N VAL A 8 -3.69 6.76 2.31
CA VAL A 8 -4.01 8.16 2.54
C VAL A 8 -3.86 8.56 4.00
N LEU A 9 -3.72 7.59 4.90
CA LEU A 9 -3.62 7.82 6.36
C LEU A 9 -2.50 6.96 6.94
N PRO A 10 -1.23 7.26 6.64
CA PRO A 10 -0.13 6.43 7.10
C PRO A 10 -0.03 6.34 8.63
N GLU A 11 -0.46 7.36 9.35
CA GLU A 11 -0.40 7.39 10.81
C GLU A 11 -1.23 6.28 11.45
N LEU A 12 -2.35 5.91 10.85
CA LEU A 12 -3.23 4.85 11.38
C LEU A 12 -2.60 3.47 11.28
N LEU A 13 -1.69 3.29 10.32
CA LEU A 13 -1.08 1.99 10.06
C LEU A 13 0.25 1.79 10.78
N ARG A 14 0.88 2.85 11.25
CA ARG A 14 2.21 2.75 11.88
C ARG A 14 2.18 2.02 13.22
N SER A 15 1.19 2.30 14.04
CA SER A 15 1.11 1.75 15.40
C SER A 15 1.18 0.22 15.45
N PRO A 16 0.45 -0.55 14.62
CA PRO A 16 0.59 -2.00 14.62
C PRO A 16 2.02 -2.49 14.31
N PHE A 17 2.77 -1.75 13.50
CA PHE A 17 4.14 -2.13 13.11
C PHE A 17 5.19 -1.73 14.15
N GLU A 18 4.80 -0.97 15.16
CA GLU A 18 5.70 -0.52 16.23
C GLU A 18 5.61 -1.40 17.48
N ALA A 19 4.86 -2.49 17.42
CA ALA A 19 4.60 -3.32 18.59
C ALA A 19 4.89 -4.80 18.33
N SER A 20 5.27 -5.51 19.40
CA SER A 20 5.32 -6.96 19.47
C SER A 20 6.23 -7.60 18.41
N MET A 21 5.75 -8.68 17.78
CA MET A 21 6.54 -9.46 16.82
C MET A 21 6.87 -8.66 15.55
N MET A 22 5.98 -7.77 15.14
CA MET A 22 6.21 -6.93 13.94
C MET A 22 7.40 -5.99 14.18
N LYS A 23 7.46 -5.36 15.34
CA LYS A 23 8.59 -4.50 15.71
C LYS A 23 9.89 -5.30 15.74
N ARG A 24 9.86 -6.51 16.30
CA ARG A 24 11.06 -7.37 16.35
C ARG A 24 11.58 -7.74 14.97
N ALA A 25 10.68 -8.07 14.05
CA ALA A 25 11.06 -8.41 12.68
C ALA A 25 11.70 -7.22 11.95
N ILE A 26 11.16 -6.02 12.16
CA ILE A 26 11.72 -4.79 11.59
C ILE A 26 13.08 -4.48 12.20
N ASP A 27 13.19 -4.53 13.53
CA ASP A 27 14.43 -4.22 14.23
C ASP A 27 15.56 -5.18 13.87
N LYS A 28 15.25 -6.44 13.58
CA LYS A 28 16.23 -7.45 13.16
C LYS A 28 16.57 -7.38 11.66
N GLY A 29 15.93 -6.49 10.91
CA GLY A 29 16.18 -6.38 9.48
C GLY A 29 15.57 -7.50 8.64
N ILE A 30 14.66 -8.32 9.19
CA ILE A 30 13.98 -9.38 8.46
C ILE A 30 13.00 -8.79 7.46
N VAL A 31 12.34 -7.69 7.83
CA VAL A 31 11.38 -6.98 6.98
C VAL A 31 11.59 -5.48 7.13
N GLU A 32 11.46 -4.77 6.01
CA GLU A 32 11.38 -3.30 5.97
C GLU A 32 9.96 -2.93 5.59
N VAL A 33 9.38 -1.95 6.28
CA VAL A 33 8.05 -1.43 5.96
C VAL A 33 8.16 0.06 5.70
N HIS A 34 7.72 0.48 4.54
CA HIS A 34 7.72 1.87 4.11
C HIS A 34 6.30 2.31 3.81
N PHE A 35 5.91 3.46 4.35
CA PHE A 35 4.58 4.02 4.14
C PHE A 35 4.66 5.17 3.14
N HIS A 36 3.77 5.15 2.15
CA HIS A 36 3.69 6.20 1.14
C HIS A 36 2.33 6.85 1.22
N ASN A 37 2.33 8.16 1.44
CA ASN A 37 1.09 8.93 1.50
C ASN A 37 0.69 9.31 0.08
N LEU A 38 -0.48 8.85 -0.36
CA LEU A 38 -0.99 9.16 -1.70
C LEU A 38 -1.14 10.65 -1.94
N ARG A 39 -1.34 11.44 -0.89
CA ARG A 39 -1.47 12.89 -1.02
C ARG A 39 -0.20 13.55 -1.52
N ASP A 40 0.95 12.89 -1.36
CA ASP A 40 2.22 13.40 -1.87
C ASP A 40 2.34 13.29 -3.40
N TYR A 41 1.49 12.49 -4.03
CA TYR A 41 1.50 12.25 -5.46
C TYR A 41 0.36 12.94 -6.20
N THR A 42 -0.51 13.68 -5.50
CA THR A 42 -1.59 14.40 -6.15
C THR A 42 -1.10 15.70 -6.78
N THR A 43 -1.70 16.05 -7.91
CA THR A 43 -1.37 17.27 -8.65
C THR A 43 -2.29 18.44 -8.29
N ASN A 44 -3.38 18.21 -7.55
CA ASN A 44 -4.29 19.29 -7.19
C ASN A 44 -3.83 20.02 -5.93
N LYS A 45 -4.25 21.29 -5.79
CA LYS A 45 -3.82 22.17 -4.70
C LYS A 45 -4.31 21.69 -3.32
N GLN A 46 -5.42 21.01 -3.27
CA GLN A 46 -6.01 20.52 -2.03
C GLN A 46 -5.48 19.16 -1.64
N LYS A 47 -4.62 18.58 -2.47
CA LYS A 47 -4.07 17.23 -2.28
C LYS A 47 -5.18 16.20 -2.05
N SER A 48 -6.28 16.35 -2.78
CA SER A 48 -7.40 15.41 -2.76
C SER A 48 -7.05 14.16 -3.56
N VAL A 49 -7.35 12.99 -2.98
CA VAL A 49 -7.12 11.69 -3.62
C VAL A 49 -8.43 11.03 -4.02
N ASP A 50 -9.56 11.68 -3.73
CA ASP A 50 -10.89 11.17 -4.03
C ASP A 50 -11.47 11.83 -5.26
N ASP A 51 -12.38 11.14 -5.93
CA ASP A 51 -13.11 11.63 -7.08
C ASP A 51 -14.57 11.19 -7.00
N TYR A 52 -15.42 11.79 -7.81
CA TYR A 52 -16.83 11.42 -7.84
C TYR A 52 -17.01 10.11 -8.60
N PRO A 53 -17.95 9.24 -8.15
CA PRO A 53 -18.26 8.02 -8.89
C PRO A 53 -18.78 8.33 -10.29
N TYR A 54 -18.44 7.48 -11.23
CA TYR A 54 -18.96 7.57 -12.59
C TYR A 54 -20.49 7.40 -12.56
N GLY A 55 -21.19 8.27 -13.29
CA GLY A 55 -22.65 8.25 -13.36
C GLY A 55 -23.37 8.95 -12.22
N GLY A 56 -22.64 9.64 -11.34
CA GLY A 56 -23.24 10.44 -10.27
C GLY A 56 -23.76 9.65 -9.08
N GLY A 57 -23.26 8.45 -8.87
CA GLY A 57 -23.63 7.63 -7.71
C GLY A 57 -23.23 8.29 -6.39
N ALA A 58 -23.75 7.78 -5.27
CA ALA A 58 -23.40 8.26 -3.94
C ALA A 58 -21.98 7.85 -3.55
N GLY A 59 -21.28 8.72 -2.80
CA GLY A 59 -19.94 8.47 -2.29
C GLY A 59 -18.84 8.95 -3.21
N MET A 60 -17.61 8.71 -2.78
CA MET A 60 -16.40 9.12 -3.49
C MET A 60 -15.59 7.90 -3.87
N VAL A 61 -14.92 7.95 -5.02
CA VAL A 61 -13.96 6.93 -5.41
C VAL A 61 -12.56 7.55 -5.41
N MET A 62 -11.55 6.71 -5.19
CA MET A 62 -10.17 7.18 -5.16
C MET A 62 -9.70 7.55 -6.57
N ASN A 63 -9.01 8.69 -6.69
CA ASN A 63 -8.45 9.13 -7.94
C ASN A 63 -7.28 8.23 -8.36
N ILE A 64 -7.29 7.78 -9.60
CA ILE A 64 -6.28 6.87 -10.14
C ILE A 64 -4.91 7.54 -10.29
N GLN A 65 -4.86 8.83 -10.59
CA GLN A 65 -3.60 9.52 -10.88
C GLN A 65 -2.57 9.39 -9.74
N PRO A 66 -2.89 9.68 -8.45
CA PRO A 66 -1.90 9.52 -7.39
C PRO A 66 -1.45 8.07 -7.20
N ILE A 67 -2.36 7.12 -7.36
CA ILE A 67 -2.03 5.69 -7.24
C ILE A 67 -1.05 5.28 -8.34
N ASP A 68 -1.36 5.62 -9.57
CA ASP A 68 -0.51 5.29 -10.72
C ASP A 68 0.87 5.92 -10.60
N ASP A 69 0.93 7.19 -10.24
CA ASP A 69 2.20 7.90 -10.08
C ASP A 69 3.05 7.30 -8.95
N CYS A 70 2.42 6.95 -7.83
CA CYS A 70 3.12 6.33 -6.72
C CYS A 70 3.71 4.96 -7.11
N ILE A 71 2.90 4.12 -7.74
CA ILE A 71 3.35 2.79 -8.19
C ILE A 71 4.46 2.91 -9.23
N THR A 72 4.30 3.82 -10.19
CA THR A 72 5.32 4.05 -11.22
C THR A 72 6.64 4.50 -10.60
N HIS A 73 6.58 5.41 -9.63
CA HIS A 73 7.77 5.86 -8.93
C HIS A 73 8.47 4.72 -8.20
N LEU A 74 7.74 3.91 -7.46
CA LEU A 74 8.31 2.77 -6.74
C LEU A 74 8.93 1.74 -7.70
N LYS A 75 8.26 1.46 -8.80
CA LYS A 75 8.77 0.52 -9.81
C LYS A 75 10.00 1.04 -10.53
N SER A 76 10.20 2.36 -10.57
CA SER A 76 11.41 2.92 -11.15
C SER A 76 12.65 2.69 -10.29
N GLU A 77 12.47 2.46 -9.00
CA GLU A 77 13.56 2.27 -8.06
C GLU A 77 13.93 0.81 -7.83
N ARG A 78 12.97 -0.12 -7.98
CA ARG A 78 13.20 -1.55 -7.76
C ARG A 78 12.15 -2.40 -8.46
N THR A 79 12.44 -3.70 -8.59
CA THR A 79 11.50 -4.67 -9.13
C THR A 79 10.62 -5.21 -8.01
N TYR A 80 9.30 -5.23 -8.23
CA TYR A 80 8.34 -5.77 -7.27
C TYR A 80 7.82 -7.12 -7.74
N ASP A 81 7.75 -8.06 -6.80
CA ASP A 81 7.26 -9.42 -7.06
C ASP A 81 5.75 -9.47 -7.14
N GLU A 82 5.07 -8.63 -6.37
CA GLU A 82 3.61 -8.61 -6.30
C GLU A 82 3.10 -7.23 -5.93
N ILE A 83 1.95 -6.86 -6.48
CA ILE A 83 1.19 -5.69 -6.07
C ILE A 83 -0.15 -6.21 -5.56
N ILE A 84 -0.42 -6.00 -4.26
CA ILE A 84 -1.60 -6.51 -3.60
C ILE A 84 -2.59 -5.37 -3.39
N TYR A 85 -3.77 -5.52 -3.94
CA TYR A 85 -4.85 -4.56 -3.78
C TYR A 85 -5.85 -5.11 -2.74
N MET A 86 -5.99 -4.41 -1.62
CA MET A 86 -6.92 -4.81 -0.57
C MET A 86 -8.34 -4.43 -0.97
N SER A 87 -9.20 -5.43 -1.10
CA SER A 87 -10.57 -5.25 -1.57
C SER A 87 -11.50 -6.18 -0.83
N PRO A 88 -12.74 -5.73 -0.52
CA PRO A 88 -13.75 -6.62 0.07
C PRO A 88 -14.13 -7.79 -0.84
N ASP A 89 -13.96 -7.62 -2.16
CA ASP A 89 -14.31 -8.63 -3.16
C ASP A 89 -13.13 -9.53 -3.55
N GLY A 90 -11.97 -9.30 -2.94
CA GLY A 90 -10.78 -10.08 -3.23
C GLY A 90 -10.80 -11.47 -2.60
N GLU A 91 -9.81 -12.27 -2.94
CA GLU A 91 -9.63 -13.57 -2.30
C GLU A 91 -9.25 -13.39 -0.82
N THR A 92 -9.83 -14.23 0.03
CA THR A 92 -9.47 -14.23 1.46
C THR A 92 -8.05 -14.75 1.63
N LEU A 93 -7.25 -14.02 2.39
CA LEU A 93 -5.89 -14.44 2.72
C LEU A 93 -5.92 -15.78 3.45
N ASN A 94 -5.10 -16.72 3.00
CA ASN A 94 -4.96 -18.01 3.62
C ASN A 94 -3.48 -18.35 3.82
N GLN A 95 -3.20 -19.47 4.51
CA GLN A 95 -1.82 -19.85 4.83
C GLN A 95 -0.98 -20.12 3.58
N LYS A 96 -1.58 -20.70 2.55
CA LYS A 96 -0.88 -20.98 1.28
C LYS A 96 -0.43 -19.69 0.60
N MET A 97 -1.31 -18.69 0.54
CA MET A 97 -0.98 -17.38 -0.02
C MET A 97 0.10 -16.68 0.81
N ALA A 98 -0.01 -16.73 2.13
CA ALA A 98 0.99 -16.14 3.02
C ALA A 98 2.35 -16.79 2.85
N ASN A 99 2.40 -18.12 2.71
CA ASN A 99 3.65 -18.85 2.48
C ASN A 99 4.30 -18.44 1.15
N THR A 100 3.51 -18.27 0.10
CA THR A 100 4.00 -17.81 -1.19
C THR A 100 4.56 -16.39 -1.09
N MET A 101 3.82 -15.50 -0.45
CA MET A 101 4.25 -14.10 -0.28
C MET A 101 5.52 -13.98 0.56
N SER A 102 5.73 -14.87 1.51
CA SER A 102 6.92 -14.84 2.38
C SER A 102 8.22 -15.05 1.61
N MET A 103 8.13 -15.57 0.40
CA MET A 103 9.29 -15.78 -0.48
C MET A 103 9.63 -14.56 -1.34
N TYR A 104 8.78 -13.55 -1.36
CA TYR A 104 9.00 -12.35 -2.15
C TYR A 104 10.01 -11.42 -1.50
N GLU A 105 10.73 -10.69 -2.32
CA GLU A 105 11.69 -9.68 -1.83
C GLU A 105 11.05 -8.31 -1.66
N ASN A 106 10.18 -7.93 -2.58
CA ASN A 106 9.55 -6.61 -2.60
C ASN A 106 8.08 -6.74 -2.96
N ILE A 107 7.20 -6.21 -2.12
CA ILE A 107 5.76 -6.18 -2.41
C ILE A 107 5.20 -4.77 -2.15
N ILE A 108 4.15 -4.43 -2.90
CA ILE A 108 3.36 -3.22 -2.69
C ILE A 108 1.99 -3.65 -2.22
N ILE A 109 1.48 -2.98 -1.17
CA ILE A 109 0.12 -3.17 -0.66
C ILE A 109 -0.60 -1.84 -0.73
N LEU A 110 -1.80 -1.83 -1.31
CA LEU A 110 -2.67 -0.67 -1.32
C LEU A 110 -4.14 -1.00 -1.06
#